data_0d83db585aa1cde28cd2e76c1e4ff730
#
_entry.id   0d83db585aa1cde28cd2e76c1e4ff730
#
_cell.length_a   1.000
_cell.length_b   1.000
_cell.length_c   1.000
_cell.angle_alpha   90.00
_cell.angle_beta   90.00
_cell.angle_gamma   90.00
#
_symmetry.space_group_name_H-M   'P 1'
#
loop_
_entity.id
_entity.type
_entity.pdbx_description
1 polymer ?
#
loop_
_entity_poly.entity_id
_entity_poly.type
_entity_poly.pdbx_seq_one_letter_code
_entity_poly.pdbx_strand_id
1 'polypeptide(L)'
;LPYFLIYYITNTISTWTLGVYLMTSDSKTGGSSKAAKFNWRNLLPAPLVGFLVALVFLFLRIPLPAFASSTLTYIGNIVTPLSLIYIGIVLAKAGLNTITLDKDTIITLIGRFVLGPVVMVGILFLIAKGMNVVEYKTFVVQSSAPALAVLPILASQGDGDVEFSTNVVTLSTILFVVVVPIVVTLLG
;
A
#
# COMPACT_ATOMS: atom_id res chain seq x y z
N LEU A 1 -12.38 -11.75 7.39
CA LEU A 1 -12.44 -11.02 6.10
C LEU A 1 -12.84 -9.55 6.24
N PRO A 2 -13.89 -9.14 7.01
CA PRO A 2 -14.32 -7.74 7.08
C PRO A 2 -13.24 -6.79 7.62
N TYR A 3 -12.47 -7.18 8.61
CA TYR A 3 -11.40 -6.34 9.21
C TYR A 3 -10.25 -6.09 8.24
N PHE A 4 -9.89 -7.09 7.43
CA PHE A 4 -8.94 -6.92 6.34
C PHE A 4 -9.41 -5.85 5.35
N LEU A 5 -10.69 -5.86 4.98
CA LEU A 5 -11.26 -4.87 4.07
C LEU A 5 -11.25 -3.47 4.67
N ILE A 6 -11.58 -3.31 5.95
CA ILE A 6 -11.53 -2.01 6.63
C ILE A 6 -10.11 -1.45 6.61
N TYR A 7 -9.11 -2.25 6.95
CA TYR A 7 -7.71 -1.84 6.89
C TYR A 7 -7.31 -1.46 5.46
N TYR A 8 -7.65 -2.30 4.48
CA TYR A 8 -7.35 -2.06 3.07
C TYR A 8 -7.97 -0.75 2.57
N ILE A 9 -9.22 -0.48 2.90
CA ILE A 9 -9.93 0.75 2.56
C ILE A 9 -9.23 1.96 3.16
N THR A 10 -8.97 1.92 4.47
CA THR A 10 -8.32 3.02 5.19
C THR A 10 -6.92 3.28 4.66
N ASN A 11 -6.14 2.21 4.43
CA ASN A 11 -4.80 2.32 3.85
C ASN A 11 -4.84 2.90 2.43
N THR A 12 -5.80 2.46 1.60
CA THR A 12 -5.96 2.97 0.23
C THR A 12 -6.30 4.46 0.26
N ILE A 13 -7.28 4.88 1.04
CA ILE A 13 -7.65 6.30 1.18
C ILE A 13 -6.45 7.11 1.69
N SER A 14 -5.76 6.66 2.73
CA SER A 14 -4.59 7.36 3.28
C SER A 14 -3.46 7.48 2.27
N THR A 15 -3.17 6.42 1.52
CA THR A 15 -2.11 6.42 0.51
C THR A 15 -2.42 7.40 -0.62
N TRP A 16 -3.63 7.38 -1.13
CA TRP A 16 -4.02 8.22 -2.26
C TRP A 16 -4.34 9.66 -1.87
N THR A 17 -4.54 9.96 -0.60
CA THR A 17 -4.73 11.34 -0.12
C THR A 17 -3.43 11.89 0.49
N LEU A 18 -3.06 11.40 1.67
CA LEU A 18 -1.88 11.86 2.41
C LEU A 18 -0.58 11.48 1.71
N GLY A 19 -0.46 10.24 1.20
CA GLY A 19 0.74 9.76 0.54
C GLY A 19 1.07 10.59 -0.71
N VAL A 20 0.09 10.78 -1.59
CA VAL A 20 0.26 11.62 -2.79
C VAL A 20 0.54 13.06 -2.42
N TYR A 21 -0.14 13.62 -1.42
CA TYR A 21 0.10 14.98 -0.94
C TYR A 21 1.54 15.16 -0.42
N LEU A 22 2.04 14.23 0.38
CA LEU A 22 3.41 14.28 0.90
C LEU A 22 4.45 14.19 -0.22
N MET A 23 4.26 13.26 -1.15
CA MET A 23 5.18 13.10 -2.30
C MET A 23 5.21 14.34 -3.20
N THR A 24 4.05 14.95 -3.47
CA THR A 24 4.00 16.20 -4.27
C THR A 24 4.51 17.42 -3.50
N SER A 25 4.51 17.39 -2.17
CA SER A 25 5.06 18.48 -1.34
C SER A 25 6.59 18.44 -1.27
N ASP A 26 7.18 17.25 -1.32
CA ASP A 26 8.63 17.04 -1.23
C ASP A 26 9.35 17.45 -2.52
N SER A 27 8.69 17.35 -3.69
CA SER A 27 9.25 17.78 -4.99
C SER A 27 9.54 19.29 -5.08
N LYS A 28 9.20 20.08 -4.08
CA LYS A 28 9.37 21.55 -4.04
C LYS A 28 10.73 22.04 -3.54
N THR A 29 11.66 21.15 -3.18
CA THR A 29 12.98 21.52 -2.65
C THR A 29 13.98 21.95 -3.74
N GLY A 30 13.61 21.90 -5.03
CA GLY A 30 14.41 22.37 -6.18
C GLY A 30 13.68 23.43 -7.02
N GLY A 31 13.69 24.67 -6.54
CA GLY A 31 13.56 25.93 -7.32
C GLY A 31 12.50 25.98 -8.41
N SER A 32 11.28 26.30 -8.07
CA SER A 32 10.34 27.22 -8.74
C SER A 32 8.95 27.06 -8.15
N SER A 33 8.53 28.08 -7.40
CA SER A 33 7.20 28.22 -6.84
C SER A 33 6.13 28.36 -7.94
N LYS A 34 5.73 27.26 -8.53
CA LYS A 34 4.37 27.15 -9.06
C LYS A 34 3.60 26.31 -8.07
N ALA A 35 2.76 26.96 -7.27
CA ALA A 35 1.80 26.28 -6.43
C ALA A 35 1.14 25.18 -7.27
N ALA A 36 1.47 23.92 -6.99
CA ALA A 36 0.84 22.80 -7.67
C ALA A 36 -0.66 22.97 -7.40
N LYS A 37 -1.41 23.38 -8.41
CA LYS A 37 -2.86 23.39 -8.35
C LYS A 37 -3.23 21.98 -7.99
N PHE A 38 -3.80 21.82 -6.80
CA PHE A 38 -4.32 20.56 -6.29
C PHE A 38 -5.32 20.01 -7.32
N ASN A 39 -4.87 19.10 -8.15
CA ASN A 39 -5.64 18.61 -9.28
C ASN A 39 -6.46 17.41 -8.77
N TRP A 40 -7.72 17.65 -8.43
CA TRP A 40 -8.67 16.62 -7.97
C TRP A 40 -8.74 15.41 -8.89
N ARG A 41 -8.42 15.57 -10.17
CA ARG A 41 -8.36 14.47 -11.15
C ARG A 41 -7.23 13.48 -10.85
N ASN A 42 -6.13 13.93 -10.27
CA ASN A 42 -5.00 13.04 -9.90
C ASN A 42 -5.26 12.32 -8.56
N LEU A 43 -6.24 12.79 -7.77
CA LEU A 43 -6.65 12.19 -6.51
C LEU A 43 -7.68 11.06 -6.68
N LEU A 44 -8.26 10.88 -7.85
CA LEU A 44 -9.21 9.82 -8.15
C LEU A 44 -8.61 8.83 -9.17
N PRO A 45 -7.60 8.04 -8.76
CA PRO A 45 -7.09 6.99 -9.63
C PRO A 45 -8.21 5.98 -9.93
N ALA A 46 -8.13 5.35 -11.08
CA ALA A 46 -9.14 4.38 -11.52
C ALA A 46 -9.50 3.30 -10.47
N PRO A 47 -8.55 2.78 -9.66
CA PRO A 47 -8.87 1.83 -8.60
C PRO A 47 -9.77 2.43 -7.50
N LEU A 48 -9.57 3.70 -7.14
CA LEU A 48 -10.39 4.36 -6.11
C LEU A 48 -11.81 4.62 -6.63
N VAL A 49 -11.95 5.00 -7.89
CA VAL A 49 -13.27 5.18 -8.53
C VAL A 49 -14.02 3.85 -8.55
N GLY A 50 -13.38 2.77 -9.00
CA GLY A 50 -13.97 1.43 -9.00
C GLY A 50 -14.41 0.98 -7.61
N PHE A 51 -13.59 1.28 -6.59
CA PHE A 51 -13.91 0.99 -5.20
C PHE A 51 -15.12 1.78 -4.70
N LEU A 52 -15.20 3.09 -5.00
CA LEU A 52 -16.35 3.93 -4.62
C LEU A 52 -17.64 3.44 -5.28
N VAL A 53 -17.58 3.07 -6.56
CA VAL A 53 -18.72 2.47 -7.27
C VAL A 53 -19.15 1.17 -6.58
N ALA A 54 -18.21 0.28 -6.24
CA ALA A 54 -18.52 -0.96 -5.53
C ALA A 54 -19.17 -0.70 -4.16
N LEU A 55 -18.72 0.33 -3.42
CA LEU A 55 -19.35 0.73 -2.15
C LEU A 55 -20.79 1.20 -2.35
N VAL A 56 -21.08 1.96 -3.40
CA VAL A 56 -22.45 2.40 -3.70
C VAL A 56 -23.35 1.19 -3.95
N PHE A 57 -22.90 0.21 -4.75
CA PHE A 57 -23.66 -1.03 -4.98
C PHE A 57 -23.89 -1.81 -3.68
N LEU A 58 -22.88 -1.87 -2.82
CA LEU A 58 -22.96 -2.55 -1.53
C LEU A 58 -23.98 -1.87 -0.58
N PHE A 59 -23.90 -0.55 -0.43
CA PHE A 59 -24.80 0.20 0.47
C PHE A 59 -26.24 0.20 -0.02
N LEU A 60 -26.46 0.35 -1.32
CA LEU A 60 -27.79 0.33 -1.92
C LEU A 60 -28.34 -1.09 -2.09
N ARG A 61 -27.52 -2.13 -1.76
CA ARG A 61 -27.89 -3.55 -1.93
C ARG A 61 -28.40 -3.87 -3.34
N ILE A 62 -27.80 -3.25 -4.36
CA ILE A 62 -28.18 -3.47 -5.75
C ILE A 62 -27.72 -4.86 -6.17
N PRO A 63 -28.62 -5.79 -6.54
CA PRO A 63 -28.22 -7.11 -7.00
C PRO A 63 -27.51 -7.00 -8.36
N LEU A 64 -26.30 -7.55 -8.43
CA LEU A 64 -25.60 -7.68 -9.70
C LEU A 64 -26.16 -8.84 -10.50
N PRO A 65 -26.45 -8.67 -11.80
CA PRO A 65 -26.79 -9.79 -12.67
C PRO A 65 -25.68 -10.85 -12.66
N ALA A 66 -26.04 -12.13 -12.78
CA ALA A 66 -25.08 -13.24 -12.65
C ALA A 66 -23.91 -13.12 -13.65
N PHE A 67 -24.17 -12.68 -14.88
CA PHE A 67 -23.10 -12.49 -15.87
C PHE A 67 -22.10 -11.40 -15.46
N ALA A 68 -22.58 -10.28 -14.90
CA ALA A 68 -21.73 -9.19 -14.46
C ALA A 68 -20.89 -9.61 -13.24
N SER A 69 -21.50 -10.30 -12.27
CA SER A 69 -20.79 -10.85 -11.10
C SER A 69 -19.70 -11.83 -11.52
N SER A 70 -20.00 -12.76 -12.43
CA SER A 70 -19.02 -13.73 -12.94
C SER A 70 -17.88 -13.02 -13.68
N THR A 71 -18.19 -12.08 -14.57
CA THR A 71 -17.18 -11.30 -15.30
C THR A 71 -16.24 -10.55 -14.35
N LEU A 72 -16.79 -9.83 -13.37
CA LEU A 72 -16.00 -9.12 -12.38
C LEU A 72 -15.13 -10.06 -11.53
N THR A 73 -15.64 -11.26 -11.21
CA THR A 73 -14.87 -12.28 -10.51
C THR A 73 -13.70 -12.79 -11.34
N TYR A 74 -13.90 -13.08 -12.62
CA TYR A 74 -12.81 -13.51 -13.52
C TYR A 74 -11.74 -12.42 -13.65
N ILE A 75 -12.14 -11.16 -13.88
CA ILE A 75 -11.21 -10.03 -13.96
C ILE A 75 -10.47 -9.86 -12.63
N GLY A 76 -11.18 -9.94 -11.49
CA GLY A 76 -10.56 -9.85 -10.16
C GLY A 76 -9.54 -10.96 -9.90
N ASN A 77 -9.79 -12.18 -10.35
CA ASN A 77 -8.87 -13.30 -10.16
C ASN A 77 -7.57 -13.16 -10.97
N ILE A 78 -7.58 -12.40 -12.06
CA ILE A 78 -6.37 -12.12 -12.86
C ILE A 78 -5.44 -11.13 -12.14
N VAL A 79 -5.95 -10.30 -11.24
CA VAL A 79 -5.18 -9.26 -10.55
C VAL A 79 -3.99 -9.85 -9.78
N THR A 80 -4.18 -10.95 -9.05
CA THR A 80 -3.11 -11.57 -8.28
C THR A 80 -1.96 -12.08 -9.13
N PRO A 81 -2.14 -12.94 -10.15
CA PRO A 81 -1.04 -13.40 -10.99
C PRO A 81 -0.40 -12.25 -11.78
N LEU A 82 -1.21 -11.29 -12.25
CA LEU A 82 -0.68 -10.13 -12.97
C LEU A 82 0.19 -9.25 -12.07
N SER A 83 -0.20 -9.06 -10.82
CA SER A 83 0.58 -8.32 -9.83
C SER A 83 1.91 -9.01 -9.52
N LEU A 84 1.92 -10.34 -9.41
CA LEU A 84 3.16 -11.11 -9.20
C LEU A 84 4.10 -11.00 -10.40
N ILE A 85 3.56 -11.06 -11.62
CA ILE A 85 4.34 -10.84 -12.86
C ILE A 85 4.90 -9.41 -12.87
N TYR A 86 4.09 -8.41 -12.53
CA TYR A 86 4.52 -7.02 -12.46
C TYR A 86 5.64 -6.81 -11.45
N ILE A 87 5.51 -7.37 -10.24
CA ILE A 87 6.56 -7.34 -9.22
C ILE A 87 7.85 -7.99 -9.74
N GLY A 88 7.73 -9.14 -10.41
CA GLY A 88 8.87 -9.80 -11.04
C GLY A 88 9.56 -8.94 -12.11
N ILE A 89 8.79 -8.24 -12.94
CA ILE A 89 9.33 -7.31 -13.96
C ILE A 89 10.02 -6.13 -13.30
N VAL A 90 9.43 -5.53 -12.27
CA VAL A 90 10.02 -4.39 -11.54
C VAL A 90 11.34 -4.83 -10.89
N LEU A 91 11.36 -6.00 -10.25
CA LEU A 91 12.55 -6.58 -9.63
C LEU A 91 13.66 -6.84 -10.65
N ALA A 92 13.31 -7.42 -11.80
CA ALA A 92 14.26 -7.69 -12.88
C ALA A 92 14.82 -6.39 -13.50
N LYS A 93 13.98 -5.36 -13.67
CA LYS A 93 14.40 -4.06 -14.21
C LYS A 93 15.25 -3.26 -13.22
N ALA A 94 14.94 -3.31 -11.95
CA ALA A 94 15.74 -2.67 -10.91
C ALA A 94 17.17 -3.23 -10.86
N GLY A 95 17.35 -4.49 -11.28
CA GLY A 95 18.63 -5.19 -11.24
C GLY A 95 19.07 -5.44 -9.79
N LEU A 96 19.38 -6.67 -9.44
CA LEU A 96 19.87 -6.98 -8.10
C LEU A 96 21.20 -6.25 -7.76
N ASN A 97 21.92 -5.78 -8.79
CA ASN A 97 23.17 -5.04 -8.65
C ASN A 97 22.99 -3.54 -8.31
N THR A 98 21.77 -3.00 -8.44
CA THR A 98 21.47 -1.59 -8.11
C THR A 98 20.81 -1.43 -6.75
N ILE A 99 20.65 -2.51 -6.00
CA ILE A 99 20.14 -2.46 -4.63
C ILE A 99 21.18 -1.76 -3.74
N THR A 100 20.87 -0.55 -3.32
CA THR A 100 21.70 0.23 -2.40
C THR A 100 21.13 0.15 -0.99
N LEU A 101 21.99 -0.17 -0.03
CA LEU A 101 21.67 -0.14 1.41
C LEU A 101 22.24 1.15 2.01
N ASP A 102 21.72 2.27 1.53
CA ASP A 102 22.02 3.58 2.09
C ASP A 102 21.24 3.83 3.40
N LYS A 103 21.64 4.87 4.13
CA LYS A 103 21.03 5.20 5.44
C LYS A 103 19.53 5.45 5.34
N ASP A 104 19.10 6.12 4.27
CA ASP A 104 17.71 6.49 4.08
C ASP A 104 16.82 5.28 3.78
N THR A 105 17.32 4.34 2.99
CA THR A 105 16.69 3.04 2.75
C THR A 105 16.58 2.24 4.05
N ILE A 106 17.64 2.15 4.84
CA ILE A 106 17.62 1.40 6.10
C ILE A 106 16.63 2.02 7.09
N ILE A 107 16.65 3.34 7.26
CA ILE A 107 15.71 4.05 8.15
C ILE A 107 14.26 3.80 7.70
N THR A 108 14.01 3.88 6.40
CA THR A 108 12.67 3.64 5.83
C THR A 108 12.20 2.20 6.08
N LEU A 109 13.07 1.20 5.91
CA LEU A 109 12.74 -0.20 6.17
C LEU A 109 12.51 -0.48 7.66
N ILE A 110 13.31 0.12 8.55
CA ILE A 110 13.09 0.04 10.00
C ILE A 110 11.75 0.70 10.35
N GLY A 111 11.49 1.89 9.82
CA GLY A 111 10.20 2.56 9.98
C GLY A 111 9.04 1.68 9.55
N ARG A 112 9.18 0.99 8.42
CA ARG A 112 8.14 0.15 7.86
C ARG A 112 7.90 -1.13 8.66
N PHE A 113 8.95 -1.86 9.00
CA PHE A 113 8.84 -3.21 9.58
C PHE A 113 8.89 -3.24 11.12
N VAL A 114 9.38 -2.18 11.75
CA VAL A 114 9.46 -2.09 13.22
C VAL A 114 8.49 -1.03 13.73
N LEU A 115 8.65 0.22 13.28
CA LEU A 115 7.84 1.32 13.81
C LEU A 115 6.36 1.15 13.45
N GLY A 116 6.04 0.73 12.22
CA GLY A 116 4.66 0.51 11.77
C GLY A 116 3.91 -0.49 12.65
N PRO A 117 4.40 -1.73 12.81
CA PRO A 117 3.79 -2.72 13.71
C PRO A 117 3.76 -2.29 15.17
N VAL A 118 4.81 -1.67 15.70
CA VAL A 118 4.85 -1.18 17.10
C VAL A 118 3.80 -0.11 17.33
N VAL A 119 3.67 0.85 16.44
CA VAL A 119 2.62 1.89 16.50
C VAL A 119 1.24 1.26 16.40
N MET A 120 1.05 0.28 15.51
CA MET A 120 -0.22 -0.44 15.38
C MET A 120 -0.59 -1.17 16.68
N VAL A 121 0.36 -1.89 17.27
CA VAL A 121 0.18 -2.56 18.58
C VAL A 121 -0.18 -1.53 19.65
N GLY A 122 0.51 -0.39 19.71
CA GLY A 122 0.21 0.68 20.65
C GLY A 122 -1.19 1.27 20.48
N ILE A 123 -1.61 1.51 19.23
CA ILE A 123 -2.96 2.00 18.93
C ILE A 123 -4.01 0.97 19.33
N LEU A 124 -3.80 -0.28 18.97
CA LEU A 124 -4.73 -1.37 19.31
C LEU A 124 -4.82 -1.57 20.83
N PHE A 125 -3.71 -1.45 21.56
CA PHE A 125 -3.71 -1.51 23.02
C PHE A 125 -4.61 -0.44 23.66
N LEU A 126 -4.65 0.76 23.06
CA LEU A 126 -5.46 1.87 23.57
C LEU A 126 -6.96 1.75 23.20
N ILE A 127 -7.26 1.26 22.01
CA ILE A 127 -8.62 1.34 21.44
C ILE A 127 -9.33 -0.02 21.39
N ALA A 128 -8.60 -1.13 21.36
CA ALA A 128 -9.11 -2.45 21.04
C ALA A 128 -9.72 -3.21 22.24
N LYS A 129 -10.36 -2.52 23.18
CA LYS A 129 -11.09 -3.16 24.29
C LYS A 129 -12.25 -3.98 23.71
N GLY A 130 -12.11 -5.30 23.70
CA GLY A 130 -13.14 -6.24 23.19
C GLY A 130 -12.89 -6.80 21.78
N MET A 131 -11.75 -6.52 21.20
CA MET A 131 -11.34 -7.08 19.90
C MET A 131 -10.98 -8.58 20.03
N ASN A 132 -11.37 -9.38 19.04
CA ASN A 132 -10.97 -10.77 18.96
C ASN A 132 -9.46 -10.89 18.61
N VAL A 133 -8.84 -11.97 19.09
CA VAL A 133 -7.41 -12.26 18.84
C VAL A 133 -7.08 -12.28 17.33
N VAL A 134 -7.99 -12.83 16.51
CA VAL A 134 -7.81 -12.90 15.05
C VAL A 134 -7.79 -11.51 14.42
N GLU A 135 -8.66 -10.61 14.89
CA GLU A 135 -8.71 -9.22 14.43
C GLU A 135 -7.43 -8.48 14.76
N TYR A 136 -6.99 -8.57 16.01
CA TYR A 136 -5.75 -7.98 16.49
C TYR A 136 -4.54 -8.44 15.66
N LYS A 137 -4.37 -9.77 15.49
CA LYS A 137 -3.30 -10.34 14.70
C LYS A 137 -3.37 -9.88 13.24
N THR A 138 -4.56 -9.79 12.65
CA THR A 138 -4.75 -9.34 11.27
C THR A 138 -4.24 -7.91 11.08
N PHE A 139 -4.56 -6.97 11.97
CA PHE A 139 -4.09 -5.59 11.86
C PHE A 139 -2.58 -5.47 12.02
N VAL A 140 -2.00 -6.19 12.98
CA VAL A 140 -0.54 -6.16 13.20
C VAL A 140 0.21 -6.75 12.01
N VAL A 141 -0.21 -7.89 11.48
CA VAL A 141 0.41 -8.49 10.29
C VAL A 141 0.28 -7.58 9.07
N GLN A 142 -0.87 -6.94 8.90
CA GLN A 142 -1.06 -6.00 7.78
C GLN A 142 -0.21 -4.73 7.89
N SER A 143 0.02 -4.24 9.12
CA SER A 143 0.91 -3.10 9.33
C SER A 143 2.37 -3.42 9.00
N SER A 144 2.73 -4.70 8.97
CA SER A 144 4.05 -5.21 8.56
C SER A 144 4.13 -5.50 7.04
N ALA A 145 3.11 -5.16 6.24
CA ALA A 145 3.14 -5.37 4.80
C ALA A 145 4.26 -4.56 4.13
N PRO A 146 4.82 -5.00 2.99
CA PRO A 146 5.89 -4.30 2.29
C PRO A 146 5.41 -2.93 1.76
N ALA A 147 6.34 -2.13 1.27
CA ALA A 147 6.03 -0.88 0.61
C ALA A 147 5.17 -1.13 -0.65
N LEU A 148 4.30 -0.19 -0.95
CA LEU A 148 3.37 -0.31 -2.07
C LEU A 148 4.11 -0.34 -3.41
N ALA A 149 3.87 -1.34 -4.25
CA ALA A 149 4.46 -1.46 -5.57
C ALA A 149 4.14 -0.28 -6.51
N VAL A 150 3.15 0.54 -6.16
CA VAL A 150 2.78 1.74 -6.92
C VAL A 150 3.66 2.96 -6.60
N LEU A 151 4.48 2.93 -5.54
CA LEU A 151 5.33 4.05 -5.12
C LEU A 151 6.26 4.59 -6.23
N PRO A 152 6.98 3.75 -7.01
CA PRO A 152 7.81 4.27 -8.10
C PRO A 152 7.01 5.00 -9.18
N ILE A 153 5.78 4.56 -9.43
CA ILE A 153 4.88 5.22 -10.39
C ILE A 153 4.45 6.58 -9.85
N LEU A 154 4.09 6.65 -8.57
CA LEU A 154 3.73 7.92 -7.92
C LEU A 154 4.93 8.88 -7.86
N ALA A 155 6.11 8.37 -7.54
CA ALA A 155 7.35 9.15 -7.55
C ALA A 155 7.62 9.74 -8.93
N SER A 156 7.47 8.96 -10.01
CA SER A 156 7.65 9.43 -11.38
C SER A 156 6.64 10.50 -11.80
N GLN A 157 5.42 10.45 -11.26
CA GLN A 157 4.37 11.44 -11.54
C GLN A 157 4.54 12.74 -10.74
N GLY A 158 5.21 12.66 -9.59
CA GLY A 158 5.43 13.78 -8.68
C GLY A 158 6.83 14.39 -8.76
N ASP A 159 7.63 14.09 -9.80
CA ASP A 159 9.05 14.49 -9.90
C ASP A 159 9.87 14.07 -8.64
N GLY A 160 9.47 12.97 -7.99
CA GLY A 160 10.19 12.41 -6.87
C GLY A 160 11.27 11.41 -7.27
N ASP A 161 12.00 10.89 -6.28
CA ASP A 161 13.08 9.94 -6.49
C ASP A 161 12.53 8.53 -6.80
N VAL A 162 12.50 8.20 -8.10
CA VAL A 162 12.02 6.91 -8.61
C VAL A 162 12.98 5.78 -8.24
N GLU A 163 14.28 6.05 -8.22
CA GLU A 163 15.31 5.07 -7.93
C GLU A 163 15.21 4.64 -6.46
N PHE A 164 15.17 5.59 -5.54
CA PHE A 164 14.95 5.35 -4.11
C PHE A 164 13.63 4.60 -3.86
N SER A 165 12.54 5.04 -4.47
CA SER A 165 11.23 4.40 -4.32
C SER A 165 11.23 2.94 -4.80
N THR A 166 11.89 2.67 -5.93
CA THR A 166 12.03 1.32 -6.49
C THR A 166 12.89 0.45 -5.58
N ASN A 167 13.99 0.99 -5.05
CA ASN A 167 14.88 0.30 -4.11
C ASN A 167 14.14 -0.11 -2.83
N VAL A 168 13.40 0.82 -2.23
CA VAL A 168 12.59 0.57 -1.02
C VAL A 168 11.51 -0.49 -1.27
N VAL A 169 10.79 -0.43 -2.39
CA VAL A 169 9.77 -1.43 -2.76
C VAL A 169 10.41 -2.80 -2.92
N THR A 170 11.52 -2.87 -3.64
CA THR A 170 12.25 -4.12 -3.91
C THR A 170 12.73 -4.77 -2.61
N LEU A 171 13.48 -4.01 -1.79
CA LEU A 171 14.01 -4.52 -0.53
C LEU A 171 12.91 -4.89 0.46
N SER A 172 11.88 -4.06 0.59
CA SER A 172 10.77 -4.38 1.49
C SER A 172 10.02 -5.64 1.06
N THR A 173 9.87 -5.87 -0.24
CA THR A 173 9.22 -7.07 -0.78
C THR A 173 10.05 -8.33 -0.48
N ILE A 174 11.37 -8.25 -0.63
CA ILE A 174 12.28 -9.36 -0.30
C ILE A 174 12.25 -9.63 1.21
N LEU A 175 12.42 -8.59 2.03
CA LEU A 175 12.44 -8.71 3.48
C LEU A 175 11.10 -9.20 4.06
N PHE A 176 9.99 -8.91 3.39
CA PHE A 176 8.68 -9.34 3.82
C PHE A 176 8.56 -10.87 3.95
N VAL A 177 9.25 -11.61 3.09
CA VAL A 177 9.30 -13.09 3.15
C VAL A 177 9.84 -13.59 4.49
N VAL A 178 10.76 -12.84 5.10
CA VAL A 178 11.37 -13.18 6.39
C VAL A 178 10.59 -12.55 7.55
N VAL A 179 10.18 -11.29 7.39
CA VAL A 179 9.51 -10.51 8.45
C VAL A 179 8.14 -11.08 8.82
N VAL A 180 7.35 -11.51 7.83
CA VAL A 180 5.99 -12.02 8.12
C VAL A 180 5.98 -13.26 8.99
N PRO A 181 6.76 -14.31 8.71
CA PRO A 181 6.86 -15.46 9.63
C PRO A 181 7.28 -15.06 11.04
N ILE A 182 8.24 -14.13 11.18
CA ILE A 182 8.69 -13.64 12.50
C ILE A 182 7.53 -12.94 13.23
N VAL A 183 6.82 -12.02 12.57
CA VAL A 183 5.70 -11.30 13.16
C VAL A 183 4.57 -12.25 13.55
N VAL A 184 4.24 -13.21 12.68
CA VAL A 184 3.21 -14.21 12.98
C VAL A 184 3.61 -15.08 14.17
N THR A 185 4.87 -15.49 14.25
CA THR A 185 5.38 -16.29 15.38
C THR A 185 5.39 -15.50 16.69
N LEU A 186 5.72 -14.20 16.64
CA LEU A 186 5.68 -13.33 17.83
C LEU A 186 4.26 -13.07 18.35
N LEU A 187 3.29 -13.19 17.48
CA LEU A 187 1.88 -13.02 17.83
C LEU A 187 1.23 -14.33 18.38
N GLY A 188 1.95 -15.45 18.37
CA GLY A 188 1.54 -16.75 18.94
C GLY A 188 0.47 -17.45 18.13
#